data_9b6656eb5b7f6e664ec6cdabad97b1f6
#
_entry.id   9b6656eb5b7f6e664ec6cdabad97b1f6
#
_cell.length_a   1.000
_cell.length_b   1.000
_cell.length_c   1.000
_cell.angle_alpha   90.00
_cell.angle_beta   90.00
_cell.angle_gamma   90.00
#
_symmetry.space_group_name_H-M   'P 1'
#
loop_
_entity.id
_entity.type
_entity.pdbx_description
1 polymer ?
#
loop_
_entity_poly.entity_id
_entity_poly.type
_entity_poly.pdbx_seq_one_letter_code
_entity_poly.pdbx_strand_id
1 'polypeptide(L)'
;LNLVCFPESMDLNVLGEILRGGAEKVAEAGGILAGGHSIADTGVKYGLSVTGLVDPHRLTANDTGRPGDQLILTKALGVGLICTANRRRRWKPPSAP
;
A
#
# COMPACT_ATOMS: atom_id res chain seq x y z
N LEU A 1 -6.89 -9.27 3.26
CA LEU A 1 -5.72 -10.11 3.55
C LEU A 1 -4.44 -9.29 3.38
N ASN A 2 -3.48 -9.40 4.31
CA ASN A 2 -2.13 -8.87 4.14
C ASN A 2 -1.32 -9.75 3.19
N LEU A 3 -0.51 -9.11 2.34
CA LEU A 3 0.53 -9.76 1.55
C LEU A 3 1.83 -9.03 1.83
N VAL A 4 2.85 -9.72 2.31
CA VAL A 4 4.13 -9.11 2.64
C VAL A 4 5.31 -9.95 2.15
N CYS A 5 6.27 -9.29 1.49
CA CYS A 5 7.61 -9.82 1.27
C CYS A 5 8.55 -9.12 2.24
N PHE A 6 9.40 -9.88 2.94
CA PHE A 6 10.25 -9.32 3.98
C PHE A 6 11.60 -10.05 4.07
N PRO A 7 12.73 -9.32 4.18
CA PRO A 7 14.04 -9.94 4.33
C PRO A 7 14.19 -10.62 5.69
N GLU A 8 14.66 -11.86 5.70
CA GLU A 8 14.92 -12.62 6.95
C GLU A 8 15.98 -11.95 7.85
N SER A 9 16.88 -11.17 7.26
CA SER A 9 17.92 -10.43 7.98
C SER A 9 17.46 -9.13 8.63
N MET A 10 16.23 -8.69 8.35
CA MET A 10 15.69 -7.43 8.87
C MET A 10 14.96 -7.63 10.20
N ASP A 11 15.02 -6.62 11.08
CA ASP A 11 14.33 -6.63 12.37
C ASP A 11 12.81 -6.82 12.21
N LEU A 12 12.26 -7.84 12.84
CA LEU A 12 10.84 -8.16 12.83
C LEU A 12 9.95 -7.06 13.44
N ASN A 13 10.51 -6.17 14.27
CA ASN A 13 9.78 -5.00 14.75
C ASN A 13 9.35 -4.09 13.59
N VAL A 14 10.18 -3.96 12.55
CA VAL A 14 9.82 -3.21 11.34
C VAL A 14 8.63 -3.84 10.64
N LEU A 15 8.62 -5.17 10.53
CA LEU A 15 7.47 -5.90 9.99
C LEU A 15 6.20 -5.66 10.82
N GLY A 16 6.31 -5.71 12.15
CA GLY A 16 5.21 -5.43 13.08
C GLY A 16 4.59 -4.04 12.83
N GLU A 17 5.42 -3.01 12.68
CA GLU A 17 4.97 -1.65 12.40
C GLU A 17 4.27 -1.51 11.04
N ILE A 18 4.78 -2.19 10.01
CA ILE A 18 4.13 -2.22 8.68
C ILE A 18 2.75 -2.86 8.77
N LEU A 19 2.64 -4.03 9.43
CA LEU A 19 1.39 -4.74 9.58
C LEU A 19 0.38 -3.94 10.43
N ARG A 20 0.86 -3.28 11.49
CA ARG A 20 0.04 -2.40 12.33
C ARG A 20 -0.56 -1.26 11.50
N GLY A 21 0.27 -0.55 10.72
CA GLY A 21 -0.21 0.53 9.85
C GLY A 21 -1.26 0.07 8.84
N GLY A 22 -1.09 -1.11 8.26
CA GLY A 22 -2.09 -1.72 7.38
C GLY A 22 -3.39 -2.06 8.09
N ALA A 23 -3.30 -2.66 9.29
CA ALA A 23 -4.46 -3.02 10.10
C ALA A 23 -5.26 -1.78 10.53
N GLU A 24 -4.59 -0.71 10.92
CA GLU A 24 -5.22 0.58 11.27
C GLU A 24 -6.02 1.14 10.09
N LYS A 25 -5.48 1.10 8.87
CA LYS A 25 -6.18 1.58 7.68
C LYS A 25 -7.38 0.72 7.28
N VAL A 26 -7.28 -0.58 7.47
CA VAL A 26 -8.41 -1.49 7.26
C VAL A 26 -9.53 -1.21 8.27
N ALA A 27 -9.18 -1.02 9.54
CA ALA A 27 -10.14 -0.66 10.59
C ALA A 27 -10.80 0.71 10.36
N GLU A 28 -10.02 1.73 9.94
CA GLU A 28 -10.51 3.06 9.57
C GLU A 28 -11.55 2.99 8.45
N ALA A 29 -11.37 2.08 7.49
CA ALA A 29 -12.31 1.83 6.41
C ALA A 29 -13.53 0.97 6.83
N GLY A 30 -13.64 0.58 8.10
CA GLY A 30 -14.71 -0.32 8.58
C GLY A 30 -14.55 -1.77 8.14
N GLY A 31 -13.39 -2.15 7.63
CA GLY A 31 -13.09 -3.50 7.18
C GLY A 31 -12.55 -4.41 8.29
N ILE A 32 -12.44 -5.68 7.97
CA ILE A 32 -11.89 -6.72 8.85
C ILE A 32 -10.64 -7.33 8.21
N LEU A 33 -9.56 -7.41 8.96
CA LEU A 33 -8.35 -8.10 8.53
C LEU A 33 -8.47 -9.59 8.89
N ALA A 34 -8.68 -10.44 7.87
CA ALA A 34 -8.95 -11.86 8.04
C ALA A 34 -7.70 -12.75 7.93
N GLY A 35 -6.51 -12.17 7.89
CA GLY A 35 -5.24 -12.91 7.78
C GLY A 35 -4.36 -12.40 6.64
N GLY A 36 -3.46 -13.26 6.17
CA GLY A 36 -2.52 -12.89 5.11
C GLY A 36 -1.49 -13.95 4.81
N HIS A 37 -0.48 -13.58 4.02
CA HIS A 37 0.64 -14.42 3.67
C HIS A 37 1.95 -13.64 3.69
N SER A 38 3.02 -14.24 4.17
CA SER A 38 4.37 -13.67 4.17
C SER A 38 5.33 -14.54 3.37
N ILE A 39 6.24 -13.89 2.65
CA ILE A 39 7.24 -14.53 1.78
C ILE A 39 8.61 -13.94 2.12
N ALA A 40 9.63 -14.79 2.25
CA ALA A 40 11.01 -14.34 2.33
C ALA A 40 11.45 -13.72 1.00
N ASP A 41 12.02 -12.52 1.03
CA ASP A 41 12.48 -11.79 -0.16
C ASP A 41 13.65 -10.87 0.23
N THR A 42 14.42 -10.43 -0.74
CA THR A 42 15.52 -9.49 -0.54
C THR A 42 15.06 -8.06 -0.27
N GLY A 43 13.82 -7.73 -0.56
CA GLY A 43 13.25 -6.38 -0.38
C GLY A 43 11.87 -6.41 0.26
N VAL A 44 11.58 -5.36 1.03
CA VAL A 44 10.27 -5.21 1.65
C VAL A 44 9.24 -4.82 0.60
N LYS A 45 8.17 -5.62 0.50
CA LYS A 45 6.98 -5.31 -0.29
C LYS A 45 5.76 -5.57 0.59
N TYR A 46 4.79 -4.66 0.57
CA TYR A 46 3.57 -4.79 1.35
C TYR A 46 2.36 -4.38 0.53
N GLY A 47 1.29 -5.13 0.67
CA GLY A 47 0.01 -4.83 0.04
C GLY A 47 -1.16 -5.51 0.72
N LEU A 48 -2.35 -5.13 0.28
CA LEU A 48 -3.60 -5.72 0.74
C LEU A 48 -4.33 -6.35 -0.43
N SER A 49 -4.81 -7.58 -0.25
CA SER A 49 -5.86 -8.16 -1.09
C SER A 49 -7.19 -7.83 -0.45
N VAL A 50 -7.99 -7.02 -1.13
CA VAL A 50 -9.28 -6.54 -0.62
C VAL A 50 -10.41 -7.24 -1.34
N THR A 51 -11.35 -7.78 -0.57
CA THR A 51 -12.59 -8.38 -1.08
C THR A 51 -13.76 -7.69 -0.41
N GLY A 52 -14.78 -7.36 -1.16
CA GLY A 52 -15.99 -6.72 -0.65
C GLY A 52 -17.22 -7.14 -1.43
N LEU A 53 -18.38 -6.73 -0.92
CA LEU A 53 -19.67 -6.92 -1.59
C LEU A 53 -20.17 -5.54 -2.05
N VAL A 54 -20.71 -5.49 -3.25
CA VAL A 54 -21.28 -4.27 -3.83
C VAL A 54 -22.60 -4.60 -4.50
N ASP A 55 -23.54 -3.67 -4.40
CA ASP A 55 -24.76 -3.73 -5.21
C ASP A 55 -24.37 -3.66 -6.71
N PRO A 56 -24.80 -4.61 -7.55
CA PRO A 56 -24.49 -4.60 -8.97
C PRO A 56 -24.89 -3.30 -9.70
N HIS A 57 -25.93 -2.63 -9.24
CA HIS A 57 -26.38 -1.34 -9.80
C HIS A 57 -25.53 -0.14 -9.35
N ARG A 58 -24.65 -0.32 -8.37
CA ARG A 58 -23.74 0.69 -7.82
C ARG A 58 -22.27 0.37 -8.09
N LEU A 59 -22.00 -0.59 -8.94
CA LEU A 59 -20.64 -0.96 -9.32
C LEU A 59 -19.98 0.17 -10.11
N THR A 60 -18.84 0.63 -9.61
CA THR A 60 -17.98 1.60 -10.30
C THR A 60 -16.75 0.86 -10.85
N ALA A 61 -16.81 0.48 -12.11
CA ALA A 61 -15.70 -0.19 -12.80
C ALA A 61 -14.68 0.82 -13.34
N ASN A 62 -13.47 0.34 -13.68
CA ASN A 62 -12.38 1.21 -14.16
C ASN A 62 -12.57 1.68 -15.62
N ASP A 63 -13.52 1.12 -16.34
CA ASP A 63 -13.76 1.34 -17.78
C ASP A 63 -15.11 2.03 -18.09
N THR A 64 -15.74 2.63 -17.09
CA THR A 64 -17.07 3.26 -17.23
C THR A 64 -17.04 4.74 -17.60
N GLY A 65 -15.84 5.35 -17.74
CA GLY A 65 -15.68 6.76 -18.10
C GLY A 65 -16.25 7.07 -19.47
N ARG A 66 -16.92 8.22 -19.62
CA ARG A 66 -17.57 8.68 -20.87
C ARG A 66 -17.13 10.10 -21.23
N PRO A 67 -17.15 10.46 -22.52
CA PRO A 67 -16.97 11.86 -22.93
C PRO A 67 -17.99 12.75 -22.24
N GLY A 68 -17.51 13.83 -21.60
CA GLY A 68 -18.32 14.76 -20.83
C GLY A 68 -18.30 14.54 -19.32
N ASP A 69 -17.72 13.44 -18.83
CA ASP A 69 -17.54 13.23 -17.39
C ASP A 69 -16.56 14.25 -16.82
N GLN A 70 -16.84 14.69 -15.59
CA GLN A 70 -15.93 15.55 -14.82
C GLN A 70 -14.98 14.68 -13.99
N LEU A 71 -13.69 14.94 -14.11
CA LEU A 71 -12.66 14.25 -13.34
C LEU A 71 -12.42 14.97 -12.02
N ILE A 72 -12.62 14.25 -10.91
CA ILE A 72 -12.42 14.75 -9.55
C ILE A 72 -11.23 14.01 -8.92
N LEU A 73 -10.19 14.74 -8.57
CA LEU A 73 -9.07 14.22 -7.80
C LEU A 73 -9.35 14.38 -6.31
N THR A 74 -9.49 13.28 -5.59
CA THR A 74 -9.88 13.26 -4.16
C THR A 74 -8.70 13.39 -3.19
N LYS A 75 -7.48 13.56 -3.69
CA LYS A 75 -6.27 13.75 -2.88
C LYS A 75 -5.32 14.76 -3.51
N ALA A 76 -4.40 15.32 -2.70
CA ALA A 76 -3.38 16.23 -3.19
C ALA A 76 -2.44 15.56 -4.20
N LEU A 77 -1.97 16.34 -5.17
CA LEU A 77 -0.93 15.95 -6.11
C LEU A 77 0.45 15.96 -5.45
N GLY A 78 1.40 15.23 -6.04
CA GLY A 78 2.82 15.33 -5.70
C GLY A 78 3.34 14.23 -4.78
N VAL A 79 2.54 13.22 -4.37
CA VAL A 79 2.99 12.12 -3.51
C VAL A 79 4.21 11.40 -4.09
N GLY A 80 4.23 11.12 -5.39
CA GLY A 80 5.38 10.48 -6.04
C GLY A 80 6.67 11.31 -5.97
N LEU A 81 6.56 12.63 -6.14
CA LEU A 81 7.71 13.54 -6.01
C LEU A 81 8.22 13.59 -4.56
N ILE A 82 7.33 13.71 -3.59
CA ILE A 82 7.66 13.75 -2.15
C ILE A 82 8.33 12.45 -1.72
N CYS A 83 7.78 11.29 -2.07
CA CYS A 83 8.34 9.99 -1.74
C CYS A 83 9.72 9.78 -2.37
N THR A 84 9.91 10.20 -3.62
CA THR A 84 11.20 10.12 -4.31
C THR A 84 12.25 11.04 -3.68
N ALA A 85 11.88 12.28 -3.35
CA ALA A 85 12.77 13.22 -2.68
C ALA A 85 13.17 12.74 -1.28
N ASN A 86 12.22 12.20 -0.51
CA ASN A 86 12.48 11.66 0.82
C ASN A 86 13.42 10.45 0.76
N ARG A 87 13.23 9.55 -0.20
CA ARG A 87 14.11 8.40 -0.40
C ARG A 87 15.54 8.84 -0.74
N ARG A 88 15.73 9.83 -1.62
CA ARG A 88 17.06 10.37 -1.97
C ARG A 88 17.76 11.01 -0.79
N ARG A 89 17.06 11.67 0.12
CA ARG A 89 17.63 12.24 1.35
C ARG A 89 18.08 11.18 2.36
N ARG A 90 17.39 10.03 2.40
CA ARG A 90 17.71 8.92 3.32
C ARG A 90 18.75 7.96 2.76
N TRP A 91 18.90 7.90 1.44
CA TRP A 91 19.86 7.01 0.82
C TRP A 91 21.26 7.63 0.88
N LYS A 92 22.13 7.07 1.74
CA LYS A 92 23.57 7.29 1.69
C LYS A 92 24.18 6.11 0.94
N PRO A 93 24.92 6.31 -0.17
CA PRO A 93 25.63 5.21 -0.81
C PRO A 93 26.58 4.58 0.21
N PRO A 94 26.76 3.25 0.17
CA PRO A 94 27.82 2.62 0.95
C PRO A 94 29.15 3.28 0.58
N SER A 95 29.96 3.58 1.59
CA SER A 95 31.33 4.06 1.36
C SER A 95 32.03 3.08 0.44
N ALA A 96 32.58 3.59 -0.67
CA ALA A 96 33.40 2.77 -1.56
C ALA A 96 34.57 2.14 -0.75
N PRO A 97 34.94 0.87 -1.06
CA PRO A 97 36.03 0.19 -0.38
C PRO A 97 37.37 0.87 -0.60
#